data_2d262f6de443b56c3ab5ef4b53c96c5b
#
_entry.id   2d262f6de443b56c3ab5ef4b53c96c5b
#
_cell.length_a   1.000
_cell.length_b   1.000
_cell.length_c   1.000
_cell.angle_alpha   90.00
_cell.angle_beta   90.00
_cell.angle_gamma   90.00
#
_symmetry.space_group_name_H-M   'P 1'
#
loop_
_entity.id
_entity.type
_entity.pdbx_description
1 polymer ?
#
loop_
_entity_poly.entity_id
_entity_poly.type
_entity_poly.pdbx_seq_one_letter_code
_entity_poly.pdbx_strand_id
1 'polypeptide(L)'
;DDDTLTFNFAPSGDGNTHYLVCGISLSLNKKSDGYKTYGEDLSAKKNVILADITDIIGDYTMEQYNTDKSAVHDKILKTLQKKFGADYIVDVNIVSSLTQ
;
A
#
# COMPACT_ATOMS: atom_id res chain seq x y z
N ASP A 1 4.20 -4.51 15.75
CA ASP A 1 5.43 -4.74 15.12
C ASP A 1 6.12 -3.44 14.78
N ASP A 2 7.33 -3.56 14.53
CA ASP A 2 8.23 -2.46 14.29
C ASP A 2 8.51 -2.26 12.80
N ASP A 3 7.68 -2.83 11.95
CA ASP A 3 7.86 -2.71 10.51
C ASP A 3 7.29 -1.39 10.01
N THR A 4 7.99 -0.33 10.38
CA THR A 4 7.66 1.00 9.89
C THR A 4 8.25 1.16 8.49
N LEU A 5 7.40 1.56 7.56
CA LEU A 5 7.76 1.74 6.16
C LEU A 5 7.75 3.23 5.83
N THR A 6 8.61 3.62 4.91
CA THR A 6 8.70 4.98 4.43
C THR A 6 8.55 5.00 2.92
N PHE A 7 7.60 5.80 2.44
CA PHE A 7 7.36 5.96 1.00
C PHE A 7 7.54 7.43 0.63
N ASN A 8 8.25 7.70 -0.45
CA ASN A 8 8.47 9.06 -0.91
C ASN A 8 7.28 9.53 -1.75
N PHE A 9 6.84 10.76 -1.49
CA PHE A 9 5.84 11.42 -2.33
C PHE A 9 6.51 12.05 -3.55
N ALA A 10 5.69 12.39 -4.55
CA ALA A 10 6.13 13.20 -5.68
C ALA A 10 6.52 14.60 -5.17
N PRO A 11 7.44 15.30 -5.86
CA PRO A 11 7.83 16.65 -5.46
C PRO A 11 6.66 17.61 -5.41
N SER A 12 6.59 18.42 -4.35
CA SER A 12 5.51 19.38 -4.12
C SER A 12 5.81 20.77 -4.67
N GLY A 13 7.00 21.00 -5.18
CA GLY A 13 7.39 22.32 -5.67
C GLY A 13 7.90 23.25 -4.58
N ASP A 14 7.97 22.81 -3.34
CA ASP A 14 8.48 23.61 -2.22
C ASP A 14 9.98 23.40 -1.98
N GLY A 15 10.62 22.57 -2.80
CA GLY A 15 12.04 22.26 -2.66
C GLY A 15 12.35 21.22 -1.61
N ASN A 16 11.36 20.68 -0.92
CA ASN A 16 11.55 19.70 0.15
C ASN A 16 11.07 18.33 -0.29
N THR A 17 11.67 17.30 0.29
CA THR A 17 11.22 15.92 0.12
C THR A 17 10.20 15.59 1.20
N HIS A 18 9.11 14.96 0.81
CA HIS A 18 8.05 14.58 1.73
C HIS A 18 7.81 13.08 1.71
N TYR A 19 7.39 12.53 2.85
CA TYR A 19 7.31 11.08 3.06
C TYR A 19 5.99 10.70 3.71
N LEU A 20 5.54 9.49 3.40
CA LEU A 20 4.53 8.77 4.18
C LEU A 20 5.24 7.71 5.02
N VAL A 21 5.10 7.79 6.33
CA VAL A 21 5.64 6.80 7.26
C VAL A 21 4.46 6.04 7.84
N CYS A 22 4.46 4.72 7.70
CA CYS A 22 3.29 3.93 8.10
C CYS A 22 3.63 2.46 8.24
N GLY A 23 2.67 1.71 8.76
CA GLY A 23 2.66 0.26 8.66
C GLY A 23 1.66 -0.17 7.61
N ILE A 24 1.88 -1.31 6.99
CA ILE A 24 0.96 -1.88 6.01
C ILE A 24 0.59 -3.28 6.46
N SER A 25 -0.69 -3.60 6.43
CA SER A 25 -1.16 -4.96 6.60
C SER A 25 -2.24 -5.27 5.58
N LEU A 26 -2.44 -6.54 5.31
CA LEU A 26 -3.42 -7.00 4.34
C LEU A 26 -4.48 -7.84 5.04
N SER A 27 -5.74 -7.64 4.65
CA SER A 27 -6.85 -8.48 5.07
C SER A 27 -7.08 -9.54 4.00
N LEU A 28 -6.99 -10.79 4.36
CA LEU A 28 -7.06 -11.91 3.42
C LEU A 28 -8.30 -12.75 3.68
N ASN A 29 -8.88 -13.30 2.60
CA ASN A 29 -9.99 -14.24 2.70
C ASN A 29 -9.43 -15.67 2.66
N LYS A 30 -9.48 -16.34 3.81
CA LYS A 30 -8.93 -17.69 3.96
C LYS A 30 -9.66 -18.74 3.16
N LYS A 31 -10.88 -18.44 2.69
CA LYS A 31 -11.68 -19.36 1.89
C LYS A 31 -11.48 -19.22 0.40
N SER A 32 -10.65 -18.24 -0.01
CA SER A 32 -10.43 -17.96 -1.43
C SER A 32 -9.46 -18.95 -2.06
N ASP A 33 -9.52 -19.06 -3.39
CA ASP A 33 -8.52 -19.81 -4.15
C ASP A 33 -7.14 -19.18 -4.05
N GLY A 34 -7.07 -17.86 -3.99
CA GLY A 34 -5.82 -17.16 -3.81
C GLY A 34 -5.13 -17.55 -2.51
N TYR A 35 -5.90 -17.76 -1.44
CA TYR A 35 -5.32 -18.18 -0.18
C TYR A 35 -4.67 -19.56 -0.30
N LYS A 36 -5.26 -20.45 -1.08
CA LYS A 36 -4.67 -21.77 -1.33
C LYS A 36 -3.38 -21.68 -2.12
N THR A 37 -3.28 -20.69 -2.99
CA THR A 37 -2.09 -20.48 -3.82
C THR A 37 -0.97 -19.76 -3.07
N TYR A 38 -1.31 -18.66 -2.38
CA TYR A 38 -0.32 -17.78 -1.75
C TYR A 38 -0.19 -17.97 -0.25
N GLY A 39 -1.25 -18.47 0.38
CA GLY A 39 -1.26 -18.74 1.82
C GLY A 39 -1.48 -17.49 2.65
N GLU A 40 -1.19 -17.64 3.93
CA GLU A 40 -1.35 -16.59 4.92
C GLU A 40 -0.16 -15.63 4.90
N ASP A 41 0.97 -16.15 4.51
CA ASP A 41 2.24 -15.43 4.56
C ASP A 41 2.67 -15.03 3.15
N LEU A 42 2.57 -13.74 2.86
CA LEU A 42 2.97 -13.17 1.59
C LEU A 42 4.41 -12.66 1.61
N SER A 43 5.22 -13.09 2.57
CA SER A 43 6.58 -12.57 2.68
C SER A 43 7.41 -12.82 1.41
N ALA A 44 7.15 -13.90 0.69
CA ALA A 44 7.83 -14.16 -0.58
C ALA A 44 7.45 -13.15 -1.66
N LYS A 45 6.31 -12.46 -1.50
CA LYS A 45 5.83 -11.43 -2.43
C LYS A 45 5.96 -10.02 -1.87
N LYS A 46 6.57 -9.90 -0.70
CA LYS A 46 6.66 -8.62 0.00
C LYS A 46 7.28 -7.52 -0.86
N ASN A 47 8.36 -7.84 -1.55
CA ASN A 47 9.06 -6.86 -2.37
C ASN A 47 8.21 -6.38 -3.55
N VAL A 48 7.43 -7.28 -4.14
CA VAL A 48 6.53 -6.93 -5.23
C VAL A 48 5.43 -6.00 -4.73
N ILE A 49 4.84 -6.32 -3.58
CA ILE A 49 3.79 -5.52 -2.97
C ILE A 49 4.30 -4.13 -2.62
N LEU A 50 5.47 -4.06 -1.98
CA LEU A 50 6.07 -2.78 -1.59
C LEU A 50 6.46 -1.94 -2.80
N ALA A 51 6.93 -2.57 -3.87
CA ALA A 51 7.25 -1.85 -5.11
C ALA A 51 6.00 -1.21 -5.72
N ASP A 52 4.88 -1.94 -5.74
CA ASP A 52 3.62 -1.41 -6.24
C ASP A 52 3.15 -0.22 -5.41
N ILE A 53 3.22 -0.33 -4.09
CA ILE A 53 2.79 0.75 -3.20
C ILE A 53 3.72 1.96 -3.36
N THR A 54 5.01 1.73 -3.46
CA THR A 54 6.00 2.79 -3.67
C THR A 54 5.70 3.57 -4.94
N ASP A 55 5.39 2.87 -6.04
CA ASP A 55 5.08 3.50 -7.32
C ASP A 55 3.80 4.33 -7.23
N ILE A 56 2.78 3.79 -6.58
CA ILE A 56 1.50 4.48 -6.45
C ILE A 56 1.65 5.74 -5.60
N ILE A 57 2.27 5.63 -4.43
CA ILE A 57 2.49 6.78 -3.54
C ILE A 57 3.35 7.84 -4.22
N GLY A 58 4.37 7.39 -4.98
CA GLY A 58 5.28 8.29 -5.69
C GLY A 58 4.64 9.12 -6.79
N ASP A 59 3.41 8.79 -7.19
CA ASP A 59 2.66 9.54 -8.17
C ASP A 59 1.86 10.70 -7.55
N TYR A 60 1.82 10.79 -6.23
CA TYR A 60 1.05 11.80 -5.51
C TYR A 60 1.99 12.72 -4.75
N THR A 61 1.67 14.02 -4.72
CA THR A 61 2.29 14.92 -3.74
C THR A 61 1.69 14.63 -2.37
N MET A 62 2.37 15.09 -1.32
CA MET A 62 1.84 14.95 0.04
C MET A 62 0.47 15.60 0.16
N GLU A 63 0.27 16.77 -0.45
CA GLU A 63 -0.99 17.48 -0.43
C GLU A 63 -2.10 16.69 -1.11
N GLN A 64 -1.81 16.10 -2.26
CA GLN A 64 -2.78 15.27 -2.98
C GLN A 64 -3.16 14.04 -2.16
N TYR A 65 -2.20 13.41 -1.54
CA TYR A 65 -2.45 12.26 -0.66
C TYR A 65 -3.35 12.64 0.51
N ASN A 66 -3.03 13.73 1.19
CA ASN A 66 -3.79 14.18 2.37
C ASN A 66 -5.20 14.61 2.01
N THR A 67 -5.40 15.12 0.79
CA THR A 67 -6.71 15.56 0.31
C THR A 67 -7.60 14.38 -0.05
N ASP A 68 -7.03 13.29 -0.57
CA ASP A 68 -7.83 12.19 -1.08
C ASP A 68 -7.22 10.82 -0.74
N LYS A 69 -7.14 10.54 0.54
CA LYS A 69 -6.58 9.26 1.04
C LYS A 69 -7.38 8.07 0.56
N SER A 70 -8.69 8.22 0.43
CA SER A 70 -9.58 7.16 -0.06
C SER A 70 -9.21 6.71 -1.46
N ALA A 71 -8.95 7.66 -2.36
CA ALA A 71 -8.61 7.33 -3.73
C ALA A 71 -7.27 6.60 -3.81
N VAL A 72 -6.30 7.00 -2.99
CA VAL A 72 -5.00 6.35 -2.94
C VAL A 72 -5.16 4.92 -2.40
N HIS A 73 -5.91 4.76 -1.31
CA HIS A 73 -6.22 3.45 -0.74
C HIS A 73 -6.86 2.53 -1.78
N ASP A 74 -7.87 3.02 -2.49
CA ASP A 74 -8.57 2.23 -3.48
C ASP A 74 -7.66 1.82 -4.64
N LYS A 75 -6.77 2.71 -5.04
CA LYS A 75 -5.84 2.41 -6.12
C LYS A 75 -4.85 1.31 -5.71
N ILE A 76 -4.34 1.38 -4.49
CA ILE A 76 -3.45 0.35 -3.95
C ILE A 76 -4.19 -0.99 -3.89
N LEU A 77 -5.39 -0.98 -3.31
CA LEU A 77 -6.18 -2.19 -3.16
C LEU A 77 -6.49 -2.84 -4.51
N LYS A 78 -6.95 -2.05 -5.48
CA LYS A 78 -7.27 -2.59 -6.81
C LYS A 78 -6.04 -3.12 -7.52
N THR A 79 -4.90 -2.48 -7.36
CA THR A 79 -3.66 -2.96 -7.96
C THR A 79 -3.26 -4.32 -7.40
N LEU A 80 -3.36 -4.48 -6.09
CA LEU A 80 -3.03 -5.76 -5.45
C LEU A 80 -4.07 -6.82 -5.77
N GLN A 81 -5.35 -6.47 -5.83
CA GLN A 81 -6.41 -7.40 -6.19
C GLN A 81 -6.26 -7.90 -7.63
N LYS A 82 -5.86 -7.02 -8.54
CA LYS A 82 -5.62 -7.41 -9.92
C LYS A 82 -4.46 -8.40 -10.04
N LYS A 83 -3.47 -8.25 -9.20
CA LYS A 83 -2.25 -9.09 -9.23
C LYS A 83 -2.44 -10.42 -8.50
N PHE A 84 -3.13 -10.42 -7.36
CA PHE A 84 -3.24 -11.59 -6.48
C PHE A 84 -4.64 -12.16 -6.37
N GLY A 85 -5.66 -11.47 -6.87
CA GLY A 85 -7.04 -11.91 -6.82
C GLY A 85 -7.91 -11.08 -5.88
N ALA A 86 -9.04 -10.60 -6.40
CA ALA A 86 -9.97 -9.77 -5.63
C ALA A 86 -10.68 -10.57 -4.53
N ASP A 87 -10.81 -11.87 -4.71
CA ASP A 87 -11.41 -12.72 -3.70
C ASP A 87 -10.45 -13.06 -2.57
N TYR A 88 -9.16 -12.86 -2.78
CA TYR A 88 -8.11 -13.17 -1.82
C TYR A 88 -7.71 -11.93 -1.00
N ILE A 89 -7.38 -10.82 -1.66
CA ILE A 89 -7.04 -9.56 -0.99
C ILE A 89 -8.34 -8.81 -0.73
N VAL A 90 -8.79 -8.80 0.51
CA VAL A 90 -10.06 -8.15 0.89
C VAL A 90 -9.83 -6.67 1.11
N ASP A 91 -8.72 -6.31 1.72
CA ASP A 91 -8.41 -4.91 2.02
C ASP A 91 -6.92 -4.74 2.24
N VAL A 92 -6.47 -3.49 2.09
CA VAL A 92 -5.14 -3.07 2.47
C VAL A 92 -5.29 -2.03 3.58
N ASN A 93 -4.52 -2.20 4.66
CA ASN A 93 -4.64 -1.35 5.83
C ASN A 93 -3.36 -0.54 5.98
N ILE A 94 -3.50 0.78 5.91
CA ILE A 94 -2.40 1.71 6.17
C ILE A 94 -2.59 2.20 7.59
N VAL A 95 -1.70 1.81 8.49
CA VAL A 95 -1.87 2.04 9.92
C VAL A 95 -0.76 2.91 10.46
N SER A 96 -1.06 3.62 11.55
CA SER A 96 -0.09 4.49 12.23
C SER A 96 0.56 5.46 11.25
N SER A 97 -0.24 6.03 10.34
CA SER A 97 0.30 6.84 9.25
C SER A 97 0.64 8.25 9.71
N LEU A 98 1.75 8.76 9.18
CA LEU A 98 2.22 10.10 9.44
C LEU A 98 2.85 10.63 8.15
N THR A 99 2.45 11.83 7.74
CA THR A 99 3.08 12.49 6.59
C THR A 99 4.02 13.59 7.08
N GLN A 100 5.17 13.68 6.47
CA GLN A 100 6.20 14.66 6.87
C GLN A 100 6.76 15.37 5.67
#